data_e8ca59c087d4c072f6431f1b82ed8b1a
#
_entry.id   e8ca59c087d4c072f6431f1b82ed8b1a
#
_cell.length_a   1.000
_cell.length_b   1.000
_cell.length_c   1.000
_cell.angle_alpha   90.00
_cell.angle_beta   90.00
_cell.angle_gamma   90.00
#
_symmetry.space_group_name_H-M   'P 1'
#
loop_
_entity.id
_entity.type
_entity.pdbx_description
1 polymer ?
#
loop_
_entity_poly.entity_id
_entity_poly.type
_entity_poly.pdbx_seq_one_letter_code
_entity_poly.pdbx_strand_id
1 'polypeptide(L)'
;MDGRGWNTGNQPPVKNNMPDSPFEEPEQAPELREDRSENLYSRDEPFWNRVVDAPQAGRDIPKDANYWNHPDVMDTDRMLYYDNDTKLQKLRKFLGSGAVKRFLAIFCVVVVAAVILYSALFRVRVIHVVGNTTVTEQEIVNLSGLKIGQNSMTIDDEKVMRKVEGNRYLRCTLVDVQWDSVTIHVKERVPAVHINHNGMEVVLDNRGFVLEESLNTGGDHSGLVKVIGLNVRRCALGQQISLASASQLQTYTQILVELKAMKGIDLIAELDMSSMDSIYLTTRGEEAQRFYVRLGSEESIHEKLRAFMITREKVLQMGYTSGTIDVTDPGRPTYSR
;
A
#
# COMPACT_ATOMS: atom_id res chain seq x y z
N MET A 1 49.92 33.87 8.55
CA MET A 1 49.47 35.03 7.80
C MET A 1 48.35 34.59 6.90
N ASP A 2 47.18 35.14 7.22
CA ASP A 2 45.91 35.20 6.48
C ASP A 2 45.21 33.87 6.15
N GLY A 3 44.10 33.53 6.73
CA GLY A 3 43.01 34.30 7.37
C GLY A 3 41.96 34.69 6.32
N ARG A 4 41.04 33.78 5.92
CA ARG A 4 39.75 34.20 5.37
C ARG A 4 38.62 33.25 5.79
N GLY A 5 37.77 33.82 6.62
CA GLY A 5 36.58 33.25 7.19
C GLY A 5 35.46 33.04 6.16
N TRP A 6 34.67 32.05 6.39
CA TRP A 6 33.41 31.77 5.73
C TRP A 6 32.28 32.62 6.32
N ASN A 7 31.72 33.42 5.46
CA ASN A 7 30.60 34.31 5.72
C ASN A 7 29.30 33.51 5.74
N THR A 8 28.69 33.38 6.91
CA THR A 8 27.34 32.82 7.07
C THR A 8 26.34 33.90 6.67
N GLY A 9 25.77 33.75 5.47
CA GLY A 9 24.71 34.61 4.96
C GLY A 9 23.43 34.41 5.75
N ASN A 10 22.93 35.52 6.30
CA ASN A 10 21.63 35.75 6.88
C ASN A 10 20.49 35.24 5.99
N GLN A 11 19.71 34.32 6.48
CA GLN A 11 18.32 34.09 6.00
C GLN A 11 17.37 35.01 6.79
N PRO A 12 16.45 35.72 6.14
CA PRO A 12 15.46 36.53 6.83
C PRO A 12 14.37 35.62 7.50
N PRO A 13 13.80 36.06 8.63
CA PRO A 13 12.79 35.28 9.34
C PRO A 13 11.47 35.22 8.56
N VAL A 14 10.93 34.04 8.46
CA VAL A 14 9.62 33.76 7.92
C VAL A 14 8.57 34.44 8.83
N LYS A 15 7.82 35.41 8.31
CA LYS A 15 6.67 36.00 8.97
C LYS A 15 5.53 34.99 9.00
N ASN A 16 5.21 34.50 10.18
CA ASN A 16 3.97 33.81 10.48
C ASN A 16 2.84 34.82 10.52
N ASN A 17 2.03 34.87 9.48
CA ASN A 17 0.74 35.57 9.49
C ASN A 17 -0.31 34.66 10.13
N MET A 18 -0.46 34.77 11.46
CA MET A 18 -1.72 34.40 12.11
C MET A 18 -2.64 35.62 12.10
N PRO A 19 -3.92 35.48 11.77
CA PRO A 19 -4.88 36.57 11.88
C PRO A 19 -5.14 36.89 13.35
N ASP A 20 -5.10 38.17 13.67
CA ASP A 20 -5.41 38.72 14.99
C ASP A 20 -6.80 38.31 15.44
N SER A 21 -6.88 37.75 16.62
CA SER A 21 -8.10 37.43 17.35
C SER A 21 -8.70 38.76 17.90
N PRO A 22 -9.98 39.06 17.68
CA PRO A 22 -10.64 40.19 18.26
C PRO A 22 -11.15 39.88 19.66
N PHE A 23 -10.26 39.72 20.62
CA PHE A 23 -10.63 39.83 22.02
C PHE A 23 -10.04 41.11 22.58
N GLU A 24 -10.88 42.14 22.58
CA GLU A 24 -10.65 43.33 23.37
C GLU A 24 -10.63 42.94 24.85
N GLU A 25 -9.61 43.39 25.56
CA GLU A 25 -9.56 43.35 27.01
C GLU A 25 -10.71 44.17 27.58
N PRO A 26 -11.49 43.62 28.52
CA PRO A 26 -12.53 44.43 29.16
C PRO A 26 -11.86 45.44 30.09
N GLU A 27 -12.21 46.68 29.86
CA GLU A 27 -11.97 47.89 30.63
C GLU A 27 -12.19 47.64 32.14
N GLN A 28 -11.38 48.24 32.96
CA GLN A 28 -11.32 48.11 34.41
C GLN A 28 -12.70 48.14 35.10
N ALA A 29 -13.02 47.10 35.83
CA ALA A 29 -14.21 47.06 36.69
C ALA A 29 -14.13 48.16 37.75
N PRO A 30 -15.25 48.87 38.03
CA PRO A 30 -15.29 49.91 39.05
C PRO A 30 -15.08 49.32 40.42
N GLU A 31 -14.29 50.02 41.25
CA GLU A 31 -14.04 49.71 42.68
C GLU A 31 -15.38 49.47 43.41
N LEU A 32 -15.57 48.24 43.81
CA LEU A 32 -16.65 47.88 44.73
C LEU A 32 -16.33 48.49 46.12
N ARG A 33 -17.14 49.47 46.54
CA ARG A 33 -17.16 49.94 47.88
C ARG A 33 -17.33 48.77 48.84
N GLU A 34 -16.40 48.64 49.81
CA GLU A 34 -16.55 47.84 50.98
C GLU A 34 -17.77 48.30 51.76
N ASP A 35 -18.88 47.61 51.66
CA ASP A 35 -19.96 47.70 52.59
C ASP A 35 -20.01 46.43 53.46
N ARG A 36 -19.95 46.69 54.73
CA ARG A 36 -19.94 45.73 55.82
C ARG A 36 -21.11 44.75 55.69
N SER A 37 -20.82 43.55 55.38
CA SER A 37 -21.57 42.41 55.89
C SER A 37 -20.55 41.43 56.46
N GLU A 38 -20.31 41.55 57.75
CA GLU A 38 -19.49 40.65 58.49
C GLU A 38 -19.99 39.21 58.33
N ASN A 39 -19.06 38.37 57.90
CA ASN A 39 -18.93 36.96 58.26
C ASN A 39 -20.20 36.10 58.27
N LEU A 40 -20.56 35.61 57.13
CA LEU A 40 -21.43 34.44 57.03
C LEU A 40 -20.81 33.21 56.39
N TYR A 41 -19.54 33.29 55.96
CA TYR A 41 -18.85 32.13 55.41
C TYR A 41 -17.39 32.13 55.80
N SER A 42 -16.96 31.13 56.56
CA SER A 42 -15.56 30.89 56.82
C SER A 42 -14.90 30.45 55.49
N ARG A 43 -13.78 31.05 55.19
CA ARG A 43 -13.10 30.99 53.88
C ARG A 43 -12.43 29.63 53.58
N ASP A 44 -12.52 28.68 54.50
CA ASP A 44 -11.69 27.46 54.49
C ASP A 44 -12.47 26.14 54.39
N GLU A 45 -13.79 26.20 54.17
CA GLU A 45 -14.54 24.96 53.96
C GLU A 45 -14.84 24.69 52.46
N PRO A 46 -14.58 23.45 52.02
CA PRO A 46 -14.87 23.04 50.65
C PRO A 46 -16.37 23.16 50.32
N PHE A 47 -16.70 23.53 49.09
CA PHE A 47 -18.07 23.76 48.61
C PHE A 47 -19.07 22.64 48.94
N TRP A 48 -18.64 21.38 48.98
CA TRP A 48 -19.47 20.23 49.32
C TRP A 48 -19.84 20.14 50.82
N ASN A 49 -19.12 20.80 51.73
CA ASN A 49 -19.51 20.85 53.12
C ASN A 49 -20.59 21.89 53.41
N ARG A 50 -20.89 22.75 52.48
CA ARG A 50 -21.96 23.79 52.61
C ARG A 50 -23.38 23.25 52.35
N VAL A 51 -23.47 21.97 51.92
CA VAL A 51 -24.77 21.33 51.61
C VAL A 51 -25.36 20.60 52.82
N VAL A 52 -24.65 20.58 53.97
CA VAL A 52 -25.09 19.80 55.11
C VAL A 52 -26.25 20.41 55.89
N ASP A 53 -26.56 21.69 55.65
CA ASP A 53 -27.71 22.39 56.30
C ASP A 53 -28.93 22.51 55.37
N ALA A 54 -28.96 21.77 54.25
CA ALA A 54 -30.22 21.61 53.55
C ALA A 54 -31.22 20.89 54.47
N PRO A 55 -32.43 21.42 54.66
CA PRO A 55 -33.41 20.78 55.55
C PRO A 55 -33.61 19.34 55.10
N GLN A 56 -33.34 18.40 56.00
CA GLN A 56 -33.56 16.99 55.74
C GLN A 56 -34.99 16.81 55.28
N ALA A 57 -35.18 16.31 54.08
CA ALA A 57 -36.50 16.04 53.56
C ALA A 57 -37.29 15.17 54.54
N GLY A 58 -38.19 15.78 55.27
CA GLY A 58 -39.07 15.09 56.23
C GLY A 58 -39.26 15.75 57.56
N ARG A 59 -38.56 16.86 57.89
CA ARG A 59 -38.84 17.61 59.14
C ARG A 59 -39.10 19.10 58.79
N ASP A 60 -40.32 19.52 59.14
CA ASP A 60 -40.74 20.92 59.19
C ASP A 60 -40.75 21.72 57.89
N ILE A 61 -41.27 21.10 56.82
CA ILE A 61 -41.73 21.92 55.69
C ILE A 61 -42.99 22.63 56.14
N PRO A 62 -43.01 23.97 56.14
CA PRO A 62 -44.25 24.69 56.42
C PRO A 62 -45.29 24.24 55.42
N LYS A 63 -46.44 23.82 55.91
CA LYS A 63 -47.57 23.39 55.07
C LYS A 63 -48.32 24.58 54.38
N ASP A 64 -47.74 25.77 54.41
CA ASP A 64 -48.28 26.94 53.82
C ASP A 64 -48.04 26.89 52.28
N ALA A 65 -49.11 26.88 51.53
CA ALA A 65 -49.07 26.89 50.07
C ALA A 65 -48.30 28.11 49.48
N ASN A 66 -47.94 29.08 50.27
CA ASN A 66 -47.25 30.29 49.88
C ASN A 66 -45.72 30.24 50.08
N TYR A 67 -45.16 29.21 50.77
CA TYR A 67 -43.71 29.12 50.97
C TYR A 67 -42.95 29.05 49.63
N TRP A 68 -43.53 28.36 48.67
CA TRP A 68 -42.91 28.18 47.35
C TRP A 68 -43.14 29.35 46.41
N ASN A 69 -43.95 30.33 46.79
CA ASN A 69 -44.25 31.53 46.02
C ASN A 69 -43.49 32.77 46.53
N HIS A 70 -42.55 32.60 47.49
CA HIS A 70 -41.74 33.72 47.97
C HIS A 70 -40.72 34.08 46.87
N PRO A 71 -40.62 35.39 46.49
CA PRO A 71 -39.73 35.84 45.43
C PRO A 71 -38.23 35.61 45.73
N ASP A 72 -37.89 35.34 46.99
CA ASP A 72 -36.51 35.11 47.43
C ASP A 72 -36.07 33.61 47.38
N VAL A 73 -37.02 32.71 47.14
CA VAL A 73 -36.67 31.29 46.84
C VAL A 73 -36.37 31.24 45.37
N MET A 74 -35.15 31.56 45.00
CA MET A 74 -34.71 31.57 43.62
C MET A 74 -35.00 30.24 42.96
N ASP A 75 -35.53 30.30 41.77
CA ASP A 75 -35.87 29.23 40.82
C ASP A 75 -34.73 28.23 40.52
N THR A 76 -33.56 28.45 41.04
CA THR A 76 -32.36 27.59 40.83
C THR A 76 -32.53 26.19 41.41
N ASP A 77 -33.10 26.06 42.62
CA ASP A 77 -33.32 24.74 43.21
C ASP A 77 -34.46 23.98 42.51
N ARG A 78 -35.40 24.72 41.97
CA ARG A 78 -36.52 24.18 41.16
C ARG A 78 -36.05 23.67 39.80
N MET A 79 -35.09 24.33 39.17
CA MET A 79 -34.57 23.91 37.86
C MET A 79 -33.65 22.70 37.97
N LEU A 80 -32.84 22.56 39.04
CA LEU A 80 -31.92 21.43 39.21
C LEU A 80 -32.62 20.12 39.57
N TYR A 81 -33.77 20.22 40.28
CA TYR A 81 -34.51 19.04 40.73
C TYR A 81 -35.54 18.52 39.74
N TYR A 82 -36.00 19.34 38.79
CA TYR A 82 -37.20 19.04 37.99
C TYR A 82 -36.93 18.37 36.62
N ASP A 83 -35.69 18.40 36.08
CA ASP A 83 -35.53 18.02 34.69
C ASP A 83 -34.79 16.69 34.44
N ASN A 84 -33.98 16.22 35.39
CA ASN A 84 -33.20 14.97 35.17
C ASN A 84 -33.99 13.70 35.57
N ASP A 85 -34.76 13.76 36.63
CA ASP A 85 -35.47 12.57 37.12
C ASP A 85 -36.71 12.22 36.27
N THR A 86 -37.36 13.22 35.71
CA THR A 86 -38.54 12.97 34.87
C THR A 86 -38.22 12.40 33.49
N LYS A 87 -37.11 12.81 32.90
CA LYS A 87 -36.67 12.22 31.62
C LYS A 87 -36.18 10.81 31.80
N LEU A 88 -35.38 10.55 32.81
CA LEU A 88 -34.90 9.21 33.15
C LEU A 88 -36.01 8.27 33.60
N GLN A 89 -36.98 8.77 34.39
CA GLN A 89 -38.14 7.98 34.78
C GLN A 89 -39.09 7.70 33.60
N LYS A 90 -39.29 8.66 32.71
CA LYS A 90 -40.03 8.46 31.45
C LYS A 90 -39.33 7.47 30.56
N LEU A 91 -38.01 7.55 30.38
CA LEU A 91 -37.22 6.58 29.66
C LEU A 91 -37.30 5.18 30.29
N ARG A 92 -37.21 5.10 31.63
CA ARG A 92 -37.29 3.83 32.39
C ARG A 92 -38.68 3.21 32.31
N LYS A 93 -39.77 4.03 32.37
CA LYS A 93 -41.13 3.59 32.14
C LYS A 93 -41.36 3.18 30.69
N PHE A 94 -40.82 3.92 29.72
CA PHE A 94 -40.87 3.60 28.30
C PHE A 94 -40.16 2.29 28.00
N LEU A 95 -38.90 2.13 28.47
CA LEU A 95 -38.14 0.88 28.36
C LEU A 95 -38.74 -0.30 29.16
N GLY A 96 -39.47 0.00 30.24
CA GLY A 96 -40.14 -0.99 31.07
C GLY A 96 -41.47 -1.49 30.50
N SER A 97 -42.03 -0.78 29.51
CA SER A 97 -43.35 -1.16 28.93
C SER A 97 -43.24 -2.48 28.19
N GLY A 98 -44.20 -3.37 28.38
CA GLY A 98 -44.24 -4.67 27.71
C GLY A 98 -44.24 -4.57 26.19
N ALA A 99 -44.72 -3.45 25.64
CA ALA A 99 -44.72 -3.17 24.23
C ALA A 99 -43.30 -2.93 23.70
N VAL A 100 -42.48 -2.11 24.40
CA VAL A 100 -41.09 -1.86 24.01
C VAL A 100 -40.20 -3.09 24.13
N LYS A 101 -40.43 -3.92 25.16
CA LYS A 101 -39.71 -5.19 25.30
C LYS A 101 -40.04 -6.15 24.15
N ARG A 102 -41.29 -6.22 23.73
CA ARG A 102 -41.71 -7.01 22.57
C ARG A 102 -41.14 -6.48 21.27
N PHE A 103 -41.15 -5.16 21.06
CA PHE A 103 -40.56 -4.53 19.90
C PHE A 103 -39.06 -4.78 19.85
N LEU A 104 -38.33 -4.62 20.97
CA LEU A 104 -36.90 -4.90 21.05
C LEU A 104 -36.59 -6.37 20.76
N ALA A 105 -37.41 -7.30 21.29
CA ALA A 105 -37.26 -8.72 21.01
C ALA A 105 -37.45 -9.04 19.51
N ILE A 106 -38.49 -8.48 18.89
CA ILE A 106 -38.75 -8.65 17.45
C ILE A 106 -37.59 -8.04 16.64
N PHE A 107 -37.14 -6.82 17.00
CA PHE A 107 -36.01 -6.17 16.36
C PHE A 107 -34.73 -7.02 16.46
N CYS A 108 -34.42 -7.58 17.63
CA CYS A 108 -33.28 -8.49 17.79
C CYS A 108 -33.41 -9.74 16.89
N VAL A 109 -34.60 -10.33 16.81
CA VAL A 109 -34.83 -11.49 15.92
C VAL A 109 -34.60 -11.11 14.46
N VAL A 110 -35.11 -9.95 14.03
CA VAL A 110 -34.91 -9.46 12.65
C VAL A 110 -33.44 -9.21 12.37
N VAL A 111 -32.71 -8.59 13.30
CA VAL A 111 -31.26 -8.36 13.16
C VAL A 111 -30.50 -9.68 13.07
N VAL A 112 -30.80 -10.64 13.93
CA VAL A 112 -30.17 -11.98 13.89
C VAL A 112 -30.47 -12.69 12.57
N ALA A 113 -31.74 -12.67 12.12
CA ALA A 113 -32.12 -13.21 10.83
C ALA A 113 -31.40 -12.54 9.66
N ALA A 114 -31.27 -11.21 9.69
CA ALA A 114 -30.53 -10.44 8.69
C ALA A 114 -29.05 -10.82 8.67
N VAL A 115 -28.40 -10.97 9.83
CA VAL A 115 -27.00 -11.40 9.94
C VAL A 115 -26.81 -12.82 9.40
N ILE A 116 -27.71 -13.74 9.71
CA ILE A 116 -27.66 -15.11 9.19
C ILE A 116 -27.81 -15.10 7.65
N LEU A 117 -28.79 -14.38 7.14
CA LEU A 117 -29.02 -14.24 5.69
C LEU A 117 -27.82 -13.62 4.99
N TYR A 118 -27.27 -12.53 5.55
CA TYR A 118 -26.06 -11.87 5.06
C TYR A 118 -24.87 -12.85 5.02
N SER A 119 -24.63 -13.59 6.10
CA SER A 119 -23.53 -14.56 6.15
C SER A 119 -23.72 -15.74 5.20
N ALA A 120 -24.96 -16.09 4.86
CA ALA A 120 -25.27 -17.15 3.91
C ALA A 120 -25.12 -16.71 2.45
N LEU A 121 -25.46 -15.44 2.15
CA LEU A 121 -25.37 -14.86 0.81
C LEU A 121 -23.92 -14.60 0.40
N PHE A 122 -23.08 -14.09 1.30
CA PHE A 122 -21.69 -13.73 1.03
C PHE A 122 -20.73 -14.87 1.36
N ARG A 123 -21.01 -16.06 0.91
CA ARG A 123 -20.20 -17.26 1.16
C ARG A 123 -19.55 -17.76 -0.13
N VAL A 124 -18.21 -17.78 -0.17
CA VAL A 124 -17.44 -18.31 -1.30
C VAL A 124 -17.82 -19.76 -1.56
N ARG A 125 -18.35 -20.05 -2.73
CA ARG A 125 -18.71 -21.39 -3.20
C ARG A 125 -17.69 -21.96 -4.15
N VAL A 126 -17.07 -21.10 -4.97
CA VAL A 126 -16.13 -21.51 -5.99
C VAL A 126 -14.93 -20.57 -5.96
N ILE A 127 -13.74 -21.13 -6.16
CA ILE A 127 -12.50 -20.39 -6.36
C ILE A 127 -11.97 -20.79 -7.73
N HIS A 128 -11.78 -19.81 -8.60
CA HIS A 128 -11.21 -20.00 -9.93
C HIS A 128 -9.80 -19.45 -10.00
N VAL A 129 -8.93 -20.09 -10.78
CA VAL A 129 -7.61 -19.59 -11.10
C VAL A 129 -7.50 -19.44 -12.61
N VAL A 130 -6.97 -18.32 -13.05
CA VAL A 130 -6.83 -17.99 -14.48
C VAL A 130 -5.40 -17.56 -14.77
N GLY A 131 -4.82 -18.10 -15.84
CA GLY A 131 -3.49 -17.70 -16.33
C GLY A 131 -2.33 -18.56 -15.84
N ASN A 132 -2.61 -19.63 -15.11
CA ASN A 132 -1.63 -20.65 -14.77
C ASN A 132 -1.40 -21.60 -15.96
N THR A 133 -0.18 -22.15 -16.08
CA THR A 133 0.22 -23.10 -17.12
C THR A 133 0.94 -24.30 -16.52
N THR A 134 1.96 -24.07 -15.71
CA THR A 134 2.81 -25.10 -15.09
C THR A 134 2.37 -25.38 -13.65
N VAL A 135 2.03 -24.33 -12.90
CA VAL A 135 1.58 -24.45 -11.52
C VAL A 135 0.10 -24.83 -11.50
N THR A 136 -0.24 -25.85 -10.74
CA THR A 136 -1.62 -26.33 -10.68
C THR A 136 -2.56 -25.34 -9.98
N GLU A 137 -3.83 -25.32 -10.41
CA GLU A 137 -4.87 -24.50 -9.76
C GLU A 137 -4.96 -24.79 -8.26
N GLN A 138 -4.91 -26.08 -7.89
CA GLN A 138 -4.99 -26.51 -6.50
C GLN A 138 -3.83 -25.96 -5.64
N GLU A 139 -2.63 -25.89 -6.20
CA GLU A 139 -1.47 -25.33 -5.52
C GLU A 139 -1.65 -23.81 -5.29
N ILE A 140 -2.15 -23.10 -6.28
CA ILE A 140 -2.41 -21.65 -6.20
C ILE A 140 -3.50 -21.35 -5.17
N VAL A 141 -4.58 -22.14 -5.16
CA VAL A 141 -5.64 -22.04 -4.15
C VAL A 141 -5.08 -22.30 -2.74
N ASN A 142 -4.24 -23.31 -2.58
CA ASN A 142 -3.61 -23.59 -1.28
C ASN A 142 -2.69 -22.45 -0.83
N LEU A 143 -1.88 -21.90 -1.73
CA LEU A 143 -1.02 -20.75 -1.46
C LEU A 143 -1.84 -19.52 -1.06
N SER A 144 -2.94 -19.25 -1.72
CA SER A 144 -3.82 -18.13 -1.43
C SER A 144 -4.35 -18.14 0.01
N GLY A 145 -4.52 -19.34 0.57
CA GLY A 145 -5.11 -19.58 1.87
C GLY A 145 -6.63 -19.33 1.90
N LEU A 146 -7.25 -19.22 0.73
CA LEU A 146 -8.70 -19.13 0.60
C LEU A 146 -9.37 -20.48 0.89
N LYS A 147 -10.56 -20.44 1.47
CA LYS A 147 -11.34 -21.62 1.78
C LYS A 147 -12.76 -21.49 1.26
N ILE A 148 -13.28 -22.55 0.68
CA ILE A 148 -14.70 -22.63 0.34
C ILE A 148 -15.51 -22.49 1.63
N GLY A 149 -16.59 -21.71 1.58
CA GLY A 149 -17.45 -21.43 2.72
C GLY A 149 -17.06 -20.22 3.57
N GLN A 150 -15.92 -19.59 3.35
CA GLN A 150 -15.58 -18.33 4.04
C GLN A 150 -16.41 -17.15 3.50
N ASN A 151 -16.52 -16.09 4.31
CA ASN A 151 -17.24 -14.90 3.90
C ASN A 151 -16.41 -14.09 2.90
N SER A 152 -16.97 -13.85 1.69
CA SER A 152 -16.29 -13.10 0.63
C SER A 152 -15.97 -11.66 1.00
N MET A 153 -16.82 -11.01 1.81
CA MET A 153 -16.61 -9.63 2.25
C MET A 153 -15.46 -9.43 3.24
N THR A 154 -14.95 -10.53 3.81
CA THR A 154 -13.79 -10.49 4.72
C THR A 154 -12.47 -10.84 4.03
N ILE A 155 -12.50 -11.07 2.73
CA ILE A 155 -11.31 -11.37 1.96
C ILE A 155 -10.55 -10.07 1.69
N ASP A 156 -9.28 -10.09 2.07
CA ASP A 156 -8.30 -9.06 1.78
C ASP A 156 -7.53 -9.50 0.52
N ASP A 157 -7.85 -8.88 -0.60
CA ASP A 157 -7.28 -9.19 -1.91
C ASP A 157 -5.76 -9.00 -1.94
N GLU A 158 -5.25 -7.93 -1.34
CA GLU A 158 -3.80 -7.70 -1.25
C GLU A 158 -3.08 -8.78 -0.45
N LYS A 159 -3.71 -9.28 0.62
CA LYS A 159 -3.15 -10.36 1.42
C LYS A 159 -3.13 -11.67 0.64
N VAL A 160 -4.17 -11.94 -0.14
CA VAL A 160 -4.22 -13.09 -1.05
C VAL A 160 -3.12 -12.97 -2.10
N MET A 161 -2.98 -11.79 -2.75
CA MET A 161 -1.92 -11.54 -3.73
C MET A 161 -0.53 -11.81 -3.15
N ARG A 162 -0.22 -11.24 -1.99
CA ARG A 162 1.08 -11.46 -1.31
C ARG A 162 1.34 -12.93 -1.00
N LYS A 163 0.32 -13.70 -0.63
CA LYS A 163 0.47 -15.13 -0.35
C LYS A 163 0.75 -15.94 -1.61
N VAL A 164 0.02 -15.66 -2.69
CA VAL A 164 0.23 -16.32 -3.99
C VAL A 164 1.61 -15.98 -4.53
N GLU A 165 2.05 -14.72 -4.42
CA GLU A 165 3.38 -14.26 -4.82
C GLU A 165 4.51 -14.76 -3.90
N GLY A 166 4.18 -15.42 -2.79
CA GLY A 166 5.12 -16.21 -1.99
C GLY A 166 5.77 -17.33 -2.80
N ASN A 167 5.10 -17.84 -3.83
CA ASN A 167 5.75 -18.63 -4.87
C ASN A 167 6.40 -17.70 -5.89
N ARG A 168 7.74 -17.70 -5.95
CA ARG A 168 8.55 -16.81 -6.80
C ARG A 168 8.26 -16.93 -8.30
N TYR A 169 7.71 -18.05 -8.74
CA TYR A 169 7.30 -18.24 -10.13
C TYR A 169 5.92 -17.68 -10.45
N LEU A 170 5.17 -17.21 -9.46
CA LEU A 170 3.85 -16.62 -9.64
C LEU A 170 3.88 -15.11 -9.47
N ARG A 171 3.14 -14.44 -10.31
CA ARG A 171 2.74 -13.06 -10.16
C ARG A 171 1.23 -13.00 -10.12
N CYS A 172 0.65 -12.56 -9.03
CA CYS A 172 -0.77 -12.31 -8.95
C CYS A 172 -1.07 -10.92 -9.54
N THR A 173 -1.92 -10.87 -10.56
CA THR A 173 -2.23 -9.62 -11.25
C THR A 173 -3.51 -8.98 -10.76
N LEU A 174 -4.46 -9.80 -10.31
CA LEU A 174 -5.76 -9.37 -9.79
C LEU A 174 -6.37 -10.49 -8.95
N VAL A 175 -7.06 -10.13 -7.89
CA VAL A 175 -7.98 -11.01 -7.18
C VAL A 175 -9.37 -10.39 -7.29
N ASP A 176 -10.24 -11.00 -8.06
CA ASP A 176 -11.62 -10.56 -8.23
C ASP A 176 -12.51 -11.30 -7.24
N VAL A 177 -13.02 -10.57 -6.25
CA VAL A 177 -13.86 -11.10 -5.18
C VAL A 177 -15.31 -10.74 -5.47
N GLN A 178 -16.11 -11.75 -5.79
CA GLN A 178 -17.55 -11.62 -5.97
C GLN A 178 -18.29 -12.14 -4.73
N TRP A 179 -19.61 -12.00 -4.71
CA TRP A 179 -20.43 -12.34 -3.55
C TRP A 179 -20.38 -13.84 -3.19
N ASP A 180 -20.19 -14.74 -4.16
CA ASP A 180 -20.17 -16.19 -3.98
C ASP A 180 -18.96 -16.89 -4.63
N SER A 181 -18.07 -16.13 -5.30
CA SER A 181 -16.91 -16.67 -5.99
C SER A 181 -15.69 -15.76 -5.86
N VAL A 182 -14.51 -16.33 -6.04
CA VAL A 182 -13.24 -15.61 -6.10
C VAL A 182 -12.47 -16.08 -7.31
N THR A 183 -12.00 -15.14 -8.14
CA THR A 183 -11.13 -15.45 -9.26
C THR A 183 -9.75 -14.86 -9.03
N ILE A 184 -8.72 -15.72 -9.02
CA ILE A 184 -7.33 -15.35 -8.85
C ILE A 184 -6.70 -15.33 -10.24
N HIS A 185 -6.31 -14.15 -10.70
CA HIS A 185 -5.59 -13.99 -11.97
C HIS A 185 -4.09 -14.02 -11.69
N VAL A 186 -3.44 -15.03 -12.24
CA VAL A 186 -1.98 -15.19 -12.12
C VAL A 186 -1.30 -15.10 -13.48
N LYS A 187 -0.03 -14.80 -13.44
CA LYS A 187 0.87 -14.89 -14.57
C LYS A 187 2.15 -15.56 -14.10
N GLU A 188 2.53 -16.64 -14.76
CA GLU A 188 3.76 -17.36 -14.42
C GLU A 188 4.98 -16.57 -14.90
N ARG A 189 6.00 -16.51 -14.02
CA ARG A 189 7.32 -16.00 -14.35
C ARG A 189 8.14 -17.13 -14.97
N VAL A 190 8.74 -16.85 -16.09
CA VAL A 190 9.58 -17.79 -16.83
C VAL A 190 11.02 -17.34 -16.71
N PRO A 191 11.97 -18.20 -16.36
CA PRO A 191 13.40 -17.93 -16.44
C PRO A 191 13.76 -17.35 -17.83
N ALA A 192 14.50 -16.26 -17.86
CA ALA A 192 14.87 -15.59 -19.11
C ALA A 192 16.38 -15.34 -19.19
N VAL A 193 16.98 -14.99 -18.08
CA VAL A 193 18.40 -14.64 -18.03
C VAL A 193 19.08 -15.25 -16.81
N HIS A 194 20.41 -15.34 -16.88
CA HIS A 194 21.24 -15.60 -15.72
C HIS A 194 22.34 -14.56 -15.59
N ILE A 195 22.71 -14.25 -14.36
CA ILE A 195 23.81 -13.33 -14.01
C ILE A 195 24.71 -13.99 -12.98
N ASN A 196 25.97 -13.56 -12.93
CA ASN A 196 26.85 -13.90 -11.81
C ASN A 196 26.90 -12.72 -10.83
N HIS A 197 26.54 -12.98 -9.58
CA HIS A 197 26.57 -11.98 -8.51
C HIS A 197 27.22 -12.58 -7.26
N ASN A 198 28.33 -11.99 -6.80
CA ASN A 198 29.08 -12.45 -5.63
C ASN A 198 29.48 -13.95 -5.66
N GLY A 199 29.80 -14.47 -6.85
CA GLY A 199 30.17 -15.87 -7.02
C GLY A 199 29.00 -16.85 -7.03
N MET A 200 27.77 -16.33 -6.96
CA MET A 200 26.56 -17.12 -7.16
C MET A 200 25.97 -16.88 -8.53
N GLU A 201 25.41 -17.90 -9.11
CA GLU A 201 24.63 -17.82 -10.32
C GLU A 201 23.18 -17.54 -9.96
N VAL A 202 22.63 -16.50 -10.53
CA VAL A 202 21.27 -16.02 -10.24
C VAL A 202 20.45 -16.04 -11.50
N VAL A 203 19.30 -16.72 -11.45
CA VAL A 203 18.35 -16.79 -12.55
C VAL A 203 17.25 -15.77 -12.33
N LEU A 204 16.96 -14.99 -13.37
CA LEU A 204 15.99 -13.91 -13.36
C LEU A 204 14.94 -14.10 -14.46
N ASP A 205 13.76 -13.53 -14.24
CA ASP A 205 12.80 -13.33 -15.31
C ASP A 205 13.16 -12.11 -16.18
N ASN A 206 12.40 -11.88 -17.24
CA ASN A 206 12.61 -10.74 -18.16
C ASN A 206 12.35 -9.36 -17.52
N ARG A 207 11.93 -9.28 -16.26
CA ARG A 207 11.73 -8.05 -15.49
C ARG A 207 12.71 -7.91 -14.33
N GLY A 208 13.65 -8.86 -14.19
CA GLY A 208 14.64 -8.85 -13.13
C GLY A 208 14.16 -9.39 -11.79
N PHE A 209 13.09 -10.20 -11.75
CA PHE A 209 12.72 -10.92 -10.53
C PHE A 209 13.60 -12.14 -10.37
N VAL A 210 14.15 -12.32 -9.18
CA VAL A 210 15.05 -13.43 -8.82
C VAL A 210 14.22 -14.69 -8.64
N LEU A 211 14.43 -15.66 -9.49
CA LEU A 211 13.76 -16.95 -9.47
C LEU A 211 14.58 -18.02 -8.75
N GLU A 212 15.90 -18.03 -8.99
CA GLU A 212 16.81 -19.00 -8.42
C GLU A 212 18.14 -18.36 -8.06
N GLU A 213 18.77 -18.89 -7.02
CA GLU A 213 20.15 -18.58 -6.64
C GLU A 213 20.86 -19.91 -6.39
N SER A 214 21.97 -20.11 -7.04
CA SER A 214 22.80 -21.31 -6.86
C SER A 214 24.28 -20.94 -6.73
N LEU A 215 25.01 -21.70 -5.93
CA LEU A 215 26.46 -21.64 -5.98
C LEU A 215 26.86 -22.07 -7.37
N ASN A 216 27.82 -21.38 -7.98
CA ASN A 216 28.29 -21.62 -9.35
C ASN A 216 28.85 -23.04 -9.48
N THR A 217 28.00 -24.02 -9.68
CA THR A 217 28.32 -25.44 -9.78
C THR A 217 28.00 -26.04 -11.15
N GLY A 218 27.81 -25.18 -12.16
CA GLY A 218 27.60 -25.63 -13.53
C GLY A 218 26.17 -26.09 -13.83
N GLY A 219 25.17 -25.37 -13.32
CA GLY A 219 23.80 -25.54 -13.78
C GLY A 219 23.70 -25.31 -15.29
N ASP A 220 22.93 -26.14 -16.00
CA ASP A 220 22.68 -25.94 -17.44
C ASP A 220 21.76 -24.76 -17.66
N HIS A 221 22.34 -23.58 -17.85
CA HIS A 221 21.62 -22.35 -18.23
C HIS A 221 21.76 -22.02 -19.71
N SER A 222 22.12 -23.01 -20.54
CA SER A 222 22.36 -22.84 -21.98
C SER A 222 21.16 -22.22 -22.72
N GLY A 223 19.96 -22.41 -22.18
CA GLY A 223 18.72 -21.81 -22.70
C GLY A 223 18.47 -20.34 -22.30
N LEU A 224 19.20 -19.80 -21.29
CA LEU A 224 19.00 -18.45 -20.79
C LEU A 224 19.97 -17.45 -21.43
N VAL A 225 19.64 -16.18 -21.42
CA VAL A 225 20.54 -15.10 -21.83
C VAL A 225 21.49 -14.79 -20.68
N LYS A 226 22.79 -14.86 -20.94
CA LYS A 226 23.78 -14.40 -19.96
C LYS A 226 23.82 -12.87 -19.97
N VAL A 227 23.61 -12.23 -18.83
CA VAL A 227 23.71 -10.78 -18.71
C VAL A 227 24.94 -10.41 -17.89
N ILE A 228 25.78 -9.56 -18.44
CA ILE A 228 26.97 -9.01 -17.79
C ILE A 228 26.89 -7.49 -17.63
N GLY A 229 27.68 -6.96 -16.72
CA GLY A 229 27.77 -5.52 -16.50
C GLY A 229 26.65 -4.91 -15.67
N LEU A 230 25.73 -5.71 -15.09
CA LEU A 230 24.73 -5.21 -14.16
C LEU A 230 25.37 -4.84 -12.80
N ASN A 231 25.16 -3.61 -12.38
CA ASN A 231 25.64 -3.12 -11.08
C ASN A 231 24.59 -3.41 -10.00
N VAL A 232 24.58 -4.67 -9.52
CA VAL A 232 23.58 -5.18 -8.57
C VAL A 232 23.90 -4.71 -7.16
N ARG A 233 22.96 -3.98 -6.52
CA ARG A 233 23.03 -3.57 -5.10
C ARG A 233 22.35 -4.56 -4.17
N ARG A 234 21.22 -5.13 -4.59
CA ARG A 234 20.46 -6.10 -3.81
C ARG A 234 19.92 -7.18 -4.74
N CYS A 235 20.15 -8.41 -4.33
CA CYS A 235 19.60 -9.60 -4.93
C CYS A 235 18.94 -10.41 -3.81
N ALA A 236 17.67 -10.77 -3.95
CA ALA A 236 16.97 -11.61 -2.99
C ALA A 236 15.89 -12.42 -3.73
N LEU A 237 15.77 -13.69 -3.38
CA LEU A 237 14.80 -14.61 -3.96
C LEU A 237 13.36 -14.06 -3.92
N GLY A 238 12.65 -14.17 -5.03
CA GLY A 238 11.27 -13.70 -5.18
C GLY A 238 11.11 -12.18 -5.26
N GLN A 239 12.19 -11.42 -5.21
CA GLN A 239 12.18 -9.96 -5.33
C GLN A 239 12.82 -9.50 -6.64
N GLN A 240 12.47 -8.30 -7.07
CA GLN A 240 13.16 -7.67 -8.18
C GLN A 240 14.54 -7.21 -7.74
N ILE A 241 15.56 -7.47 -8.57
CA ILE A 241 16.92 -6.97 -8.31
C ILE A 241 16.92 -5.44 -8.20
N SER A 242 17.73 -4.93 -7.30
CA SER A 242 17.99 -3.50 -7.19
C SER A 242 19.35 -3.20 -7.80
N LEU A 243 19.40 -2.37 -8.83
CA LEU A 243 20.62 -1.92 -9.47
C LEU A 243 21.08 -0.57 -8.92
N ALA A 244 22.32 -0.22 -9.15
CA ALA A 244 22.86 1.08 -8.79
C ALA A 244 22.19 2.23 -9.57
N SER A 245 21.81 2.00 -10.82
CA SER A 245 21.06 2.89 -11.67
C SER A 245 19.67 2.35 -11.99
N ALA A 246 18.64 3.18 -11.82
CA ALA A 246 17.28 2.84 -12.21
C ALA A 246 17.14 2.74 -13.75
N SER A 247 17.87 3.58 -14.50
CA SER A 247 17.88 3.51 -15.97
C SER A 247 18.40 2.17 -16.46
N GLN A 248 19.45 1.62 -15.83
CA GLN A 248 19.99 0.31 -16.20
C GLN A 248 18.94 -0.80 -16.06
N LEU A 249 18.14 -0.81 -14.97
CA LEU A 249 17.06 -1.78 -14.80
C LEU A 249 15.94 -1.57 -15.82
N GLN A 250 15.61 -0.33 -16.13
CA GLN A 250 14.61 0.01 -17.14
C GLN A 250 15.03 -0.48 -18.53
N THR A 251 16.27 -0.19 -18.95
CA THR A 251 16.83 -0.60 -20.24
C THR A 251 16.95 -2.12 -20.33
N TYR A 252 17.43 -2.78 -19.26
CA TYR A 252 17.43 -4.24 -19.16
C TYR A 252 16.04 -4.82 -19.41
N THR A 253 15.04 -4.31 -18.69
CA THR A 253 13.66 -4.78 -18.82
C THR A 253 13.12 -4.55 -20.23
N GLN A 254 13.37 -3.38 -20.80
CA GLN A 254 12.92 -3.02 -22.14
C GLN A 254 13.53 -3.95 -23.20
N ILE A 255 14.84 -4.16 -23.18
CA ILE A 255 15.52 -5.06 -24.13
C ILE A 255 14.91 -6.46 -24.09
N LEU A 256 14.77 -7.04 -22.91
CA LEU A 256 14.28 -8.42 -22.77
C LEU A 256 12.79 -8.56 -23.12
N VAL A 257 11.97 -7.58 -22.74
CA VAL A 257 10.53 -7.57 -23.10
C VAL A 257 10.35 -7.45 -24.60
N GLU A 258 11.10 -6.56 -25.26
CA GLU A 258 11.04 -6.38 -26.72
C GLU A 258 11.57 -7.61 -27.47
N LEU A 259 12.71 -8.19 -27.03
CA LEU A 259 13.23 -9.42 -27.62
C LEU A 259 12.22 -10.58 -27.48
N LYS A 260 11.55 -10.68 -26.34
CA LYS A 260 10.51 -11.70 -26.14
C LYS A 260 9.29 -11.45 -27.04
N ALA A 261 8.86 -10.20 -27.17
CA ALA A 261 7.74 -9.83 -28.06
C ALA A 261 8.04 -10.13 -29.53
N MET A 262 9.29 -9.92 -29.95
CA MET A 262 9.77 -10.22 -31.30
C MET A 262 10.14 -11.70 -31.50
N LYS A 263 9.97 -12.58 -30.51
CA LYS A 263 10.42 -13.98 -30.50
C LYS A 263 11.92 -14.12 -30.78
N GLY A 264 12.70 -13.12 -30.39
CA GLY A 264 14.14 -13.04 -30.64
C GLY A 264 14.99 -13.41 -29.42
N ILE A 265 14.38 -13.60 -28.23
CA ILE A 265 15.13 -13.87 -26.99
C ILE A 265 15.96 -15.16 -27.08
N ASP A 266 15.43 -16.18 -27.72
CA ASP A 266 16.11 -17.47 -27.89
C ASP A 266 17.32 -17.39 -28.84
N LEU A 267 17.43 -16.32 -29.61
CA LEU A 267 18.57 -16.06 -30.49
C LEU A 267 19.77 -15.49 -29.75
N ILE A 268 19.57 -14.94 -28.56
CA ILE A 268 20.59 -14.20 -27.81
C ILE A 268 21.27 -15.13 -26.80
N ALA A 269 22.58 -15.16 -26.84
CA ALA A 269 23.40 -15.85 -25.85
C ALA A 269 23.82 -14.93 -24.70
N GLU A 270 24.22 -13.69 -25.05
CA GLU A 270 24.75 -12.74 -24.06
C GLU A 270 24.27 -11.32 -24.33
N LEU A 271 24.01 -10.59 -23.27
CA LEU A 271 23.72 -9.15 -23.25
C LEU A 271 24.77 -8.47 -22.36
N ASP A 272 25.58 -7.61 -22.94
CA ASP A 272 26.57 -6.81 -22.21
C ASP A 272 26.02 -5.39 -21.98
N MET A 273 25.85 -5.06 -20.71
CA MET A 273 25.41 -3.76 -20.20
C MET A 273 26.47 -3.10 -19.29
N SER A 274 27.74 -3.42 -19.50
CA SER A 274 28.84 -2.83 -18.74
C SER A 274 28.95 -1.31 -18.94
N SER A 275 28.50 -0.80 -20.07
CA SER A 275 28.33 0.63 -20.37
C SER A 275 26.97 0.90 -20.95
N MET A 276 26.25 1.88 -20.43
CA MET A 276 24.93 2.29 -20.93
C MET A 276 25.00 3.04 -22.25
N ASP A 277 26.17 3.57 -22.62
CA ASP A 277 26.42 4.21 -23.92
C ASP A 277 26.85 3.20 -25.01
N SER A 278 27.14 1.97 -24.62
CA SER A 278 27.68 0.93 -25.47
C SER A 278 27.17 -0.44 -25.07
N ILE A 279 25.93 -0.71 -25.40
CA ILE A 279 25.24 -1.98 -25.13
C ILE A 279 25.49 -2.92 -26.31
N TYR A 280 25.83 -4.17 -26.01
CA TYR A 280 26.07 -5.21 -27.02
C TYR A 280 25.21 -6.45 -26.77
N LEU A 281 24.84 -7.13 -27.88
CA LEU A 281 24.26 -8.46 -27.84
C LEU A 281 25.17 -9.43 -28.61
N THR A 282 25.21 -10.67 -28.12
CA THR A 282 25.86 -11.77 -28.86
C THR A 282 24.82 -12.83 -29.13
N THR A 283 24.72 -13.29 -30.38
CA THR A 283 23.76 -14.33 -30.74
C THR A 283 24.28 -15.71 -30.34
N ARG A 284 23.36 -16.69 -30.20
CA ARG A 284 23.70 -18.10 -29.95
C ARG A 284 24.31 -18.69 -31.22
N GLY A 285 25.15 -19.70 -31.01
CA GLY A 285 25.84 -20.46 -32.07
C GLY A 285 27.28 -20.77 -31.68
N GLU A 286 27.95 -21.52 -32.49
CA GLU A 286 29.41 -21.67 -32.40
C GLU A 286 30.10 -20.35 -32.74
N GLU A 287 31.33 -20.15 -32.30
CA GLU A 287 32.05 -18.88 -32.49
C GLU A 287 32.06 -18.41 -33.95
N ALA A 288 32.20 -19.36 -34.88
CA ALA A 288 32.14 -19.09 -36.33
C ALA A 288 30.71 -18.80 -36.87
N GLN A 289 29.69 -18.86 -36.05
CA GLN A 289 28.28 -18.67 -36.40
C GLN A 289 27.58 -17.63 -35.53
N ARG A 290 28.34 -16.77 -34.85
CA ARG A 290 27.81 -15.74 -33.95
C ARG A 290 27.80 -14.37 -34.63
N PHE A 291 26.75 -13.61 -34.35
CA PHE A 291 26.70 -12.18 -34.66
C PHE A 291 26.95 -11.40 -33.36
N TYR A 292 27.83 -10.43 -33.43
CA TYR A 292 28.02 -9.40 -32.44
C TYR A 292 27.18 -8.20 -32.85
N VAL A 293 26.28 -7.77 -31.99
CA VAL A 293 25.31 -6.73 -32.30
C VAL A 293 25.57 -5.52 -31.41
N ARG A 294 25.88 -4.40 -32.04
CA ARG A 294 26.11 -3.14 -31.35
C ARG A 294 24.82 -2.33 -31.30
N LEU A 295 24.19 -2.23 -30.12
CA LEU A 295 23.02 -1.39 -29.89
C LEU A 295 23.40 0.06 -29.57
N GLY A 296 24.58 0.30 -28.96
CA GLY A 296 25.01 1.62 -28.48
C GLY A 296 24.22 2.04 -27.25
N SER A 297 23.71 3.27 -27.25
CA SER A 297 22.98 3.84 -26.12
C SER A 297 21.60 3.21 -25.88
N GLU A 298 21.00 3.55 -24.73
CA GLU A 298 19.65 3.11 -24.33
C GLU A 298 18.49 3.70 -25.15
N GLU A 299 18.79 4.64 -26.03
CA GLU A 299 17.77 5.30 -26.86
C GLU A 299 17.26 4.40 -27.95
N SER A 300 15.97 4.49 -28.29
CA SER A 300 15.30 3.81 -29.43
C SER A 300 15.53 2.29 -29.47
N ILE A 301 15.53 1.63 -28.31
CA ILE A 301 15.81 0.18 -28.19
C ILE A 301 14.88 -0.65 -29.09
N HIS A 302 13.59 -0.31 -29.16
CA HIS A 302 12.62 -1.02 -30.01
C HIS A 302 13.03 -1.00 -31.48
N GLU A 303 13.37 0.18 -32.02
CA GLU A 303 13.77 0.37 -33.39
C GLU A 303 15.09 -0.33 -33.72
N LYS A 304 16.06 -0.25 -32.78
CA LYS A 304 17.36 -0.92 -32.89
C LYS A 304 17.23 -2.44 -32.92
N LEU A 305 16.42 -3.00 -32.03
CA LEU A 305 16.18 -4.46 -32.02
C LEU A 305 15.43 -4.91 -33.27
N ARG A 306 14.48 -4.12 -33.75
CA ARG A 306 13.80 -4.38 -35.02
C ARG A 306 14.75 -4.33 -36.23
N ALA A 307 15.62 -3.30 -36.26
CA ALA A 307 16.65 -3.18 -37.29
C ALA A 307 17.64 -4.37 -37.26
N PHE A 308 18.03 -4.80 -36.06
CA PHE A 308 18.85 -6.00 -35.88
C PHE A 308 18.17 -7.24 -36.47
N MET A 309 16.93 -7.53 -36.13
CA MET A 309 16.21 -8.71 -36.61
C MET A 309 16.12 -8.73 -38.15
N ILE A 310 15.79 -7.59 -38.76
CA ILE A 310 15.70 -7.46 -40.20
C ILE A 310 17.08 -7.61 -40.86
N THR A 311 18.10 -6.95 -40.33
CA THR A 311 19.44 -6.98 -40.90
C THR A 311 20.05 -8.36 -40.81
N ARG A 312 19.90 -9.04 -39.65
CA ARG A 312 20.36 -10.42 -39.45
C ARG A 312 19.74 -11.36 -40.52
N GLU A 313 18.44 -11.25 -40.75
CA GLU A 313 17.75 -12.08 -41.75
C GLU A 313 18.31 -11.87 -43.15
N LYS A 314 18.53 -10.61 -43.54
CA LYS A 314 19.14 -10.27 -44.85
C LYS A 314 20.56 -10.81 -44.97
N VAL A 315 21.37 -10.68 -43.93
CA VAL A 315 22.77 -11.15 -43.90
C VAL A 315 22.83 -12.68 -44.02
N LEU A 316 21.91 -13.38 -43.34
CA LEU A 316 21.77 -14.84 -43.48
C LEU A 316 21.37 -15.27 -44.90
N GLN A 317 20.45 -14.52 -45.53
CA GLN A 317 20.05 -14.76 -46.93
C GLN A 317 21.20 -14.54 -47.95
N MET A 318 22.17 -13.69 -47.61
CA MET A 318 23.41 -13.49 -48.38
C MET A 318 24.44 -14.58 -48.13
N GLY A 319 24.15 -15.56 -47.23
CA GLY A 319 25.03 -16.69 -46.92
C GLY A 319 26.05 -16.42 -45.82
N TYR A 320 25.95 -15.31 -45.14
CA TYR A 320 26.86 -14.99 -44.00
C TYR A 320 26.23 -15.45 -42.69
N THR A 321 26.99 -16.18 -41.90
CA THR A 321 26.54 -16.77 -40.61
C THR A 321 27.12 -16.10 -39.37
N SER A 322 28.11 -15.20 -39.54
CA SER A 322 28.81 -14.52 -38.48
C SER A 322 29.22 -13.11 -38.90
N GLY A 323 29.58 -12.28 -37.95
CA GLY A 323 30.09 -10.92 -38.13
C GLY A 323 29.48 -9.94 -37.15
N THR A 324 29.71 -8.66 -37.38
CA THR A 324 29.20 -7.57 -36.53
C THR A 324 28.07 -6.84 -37.24
N ILE A 325 26.96 -6.70 -36.55
CA ILE A 325 25.80 -5.90 -36.99
C ILE A 325 25.74 -4.67 -36.08
N ASP A 326 25.93 -3.50 -36.66
CA ASP A 326 25.82 -2.23 -35.92
C ASP A 326 24.45 -1.59 -36.21
N VAL A 327 23.65 -1.43 -35.19
CA VAL A 327 22.32 -0.83 -35.24
C VAL A 327 22.24 0.39 -34.29
N THR A 328 23.37 1.00 -33.98
CA THR A 328 23.43 2.24 -33.20
C THR A 328 22.53 3.33 -33.81
N ASP A 329 22.55 3.43 -35.17
CA ASP A 329 21.55 4.17 -35.95
C ASP A 329 20.58 3.18 -36.60
N PRO A 330 19.34 3.01 -36.08
CA PRO A 330 18.38 2.04 -36.60
C PRO A 330 17.91 2.35 -38.03
N GLY A 331 18.08 3.63 -38.49
CA GLY A 331 17.78 4.03 -39.86
C GLY A 331 18.85 3.62 -40.88
N ARG A 332 20.06 3.31 -40.42
CA ARG A 332 21.21 2.94 -41.27
C ARG A 332 22.04 1.80 -40.67
N PRO A 333 21.40 0.63 -40.48
CA PRO A 333 22.13 -0.52 -39.93
C PRO A 333 23.27 -0.92 -40.88
N THR A 334 24.42 -1.26 -40.28
CA THR A 334 25.59 -1.72 -41.03
C THR A 334 25.97 -3.12 -40.64
N TYR A 335 26.57 -3.85 -41.57
CA TYR A 335 27.15 -5.18 -41.36
C TYR A 335 28.61 -5.19 -41.75
N SER A 336 29.46 -5.77 -40.91
CA SER A 336 30.86 -6.05 -41.20
C SER A 336 31.22 -7.48 -40.83
N ARG A 337 32.08 -8.07 -41.64
CA ARG A 337 32.54 -9.45 -41.50
C ARG A 337 33.76 -9.54 -40.60
#